data_ff194be1f94fdef821b3120395273b1e
#
_entry.id   ff194be1f94fdef821b3120395273b1e
#
_cell.length_a   1.000
_cell.length_b   1.000
_cell.length_c   1.000
_cell.angle_alpha   90.00
_cell.angle_beta   90.00
_cell.angle_gamma   90.00
#
_symmetry.space_group_name_H-M   'P 1'
#
loop_
_entity.id
_entity.type
_entity.pdbx_description
1 polymer ?
#
loop_
_entity_poly.entity_id
_entity_poly.type
_entity_poly.pdbx_seq_one_letter_code
_entity_poly.pdbx_strand_id
1 'polypeptide(L)'
;GLYDNRGFTIEEKGQIITGHWAIISFFVALCIVLWLLRTDIRDRHLDAMRSSVPATIGWIFIGFFLAFFSQIVAGMIEMQLLGIKQGSENTMKLMEIARTTPWFLIVVSIIGPILEEIVFRKILFGTLYKKFNFFIAAIISSLVFAAIHFDFTHLLVYTAMGLVFAFLYVKTKRIIVPIAAHVAMNTLVAIGQIFMSNEQIQEMIKEAEKMQGFIGGFFV
;
A
#
# COMPACT_ATOMS: atom_id res chain seq x y z
N GLY A 1 4.00 -35.45 1.37
CA GLY A 1 3.33 -34.22 0.96
C GLY A 1 3.68 -33.81 -0.45
N LEU A 2 2.85 -32.96 -1.05
CA LEU A 2 2.95 -32.48 -2.44
C LEU A 2 4.30 -31.80 -2.79
N TYR A 3 5.07 -31.40 -1.78
CA TYR A 3 6.31 -30.63 -1.92
C TYR A 3 7.58 -31.38 -1.47
N ASP A 4 7.43 -32.59 -0.91
CA ASP A 4 8.58 -33.32 -0.36
C ASP A 4 9.59 -33.82 -1.39
N ASN A 5 9.17 -34.00 -2.64
CA ASN A 5 10.01 -34.55 -3.71
C ASN A 5 10.69 -33.52 -4.62
N ARG A 6 10.57 -32.20 -4.34
CA ARG A 6 11.09 -31.16 -5.25
C ARG A 6 12.39 -30.48 -4.80
N GLY A 7 13.04 -30.98 -3.76
CA GLY A 7 14.32 -30.45 -3.28
C GLY A 7 14.26 -29.06 -2.63
N PHE A 8 13.06 -28.55 -2.28
CA PHE A 8 12.90 -27.28 -1.60
C PHE A 8 13.43 -27.32 -0.16
N THR A 9 14.06 -26.23 0.26
CA THR A 9 14.44 -26.00 1.67
C THR A 9 13.21 -25.89 2.57
N ILE A 10 13.40 -25.98 3.89
CA ILE A 10 12.30 -25.81 4.87
C ILE A 10 11.72 -24.40 4.75
N GLU A 11 12.55 -23.39 4.53
CA GLU A 11 12.16 -22.00 4.37
C GLU A 11 11.30 -21.78 3.12
N GLU A 12 11.76 -22.28 1.96
CA GLU A 12 11.00 -22.21 0.72
C GLU A 12 9.64 -22.91 0.81
N LYS A 13 9.56 -24.06 1.48
CA LYS A 13 8.30 -24.74 1.77
C LYS A 13 7.36 -23.84 2.59
N GLY A 14 7.91 -23.17 3.62
CA GLY A 14 7.17 -22.21 4.44
C GLY A 14 6.61 -21.05 3.61
N GLN A 15 7.44 -20.45 2.75
CA GLN A 15 7.02 -19.38 1.86
C GLN A 15 5.93 -19.81 0.86
N ILE A 16 6.07 -21.00 0.26
CA ILE A 16 5.08 -21.57 -0.67
C ILE A 16 3.73 -21.77 0.04
N ILE A 17 3.74 -22.35 1.24
CA ILE A 17 2.51 -22.58 2.03
C ILE A 17 1.86 -21.22 2.37
N THR A 18 2.66 -20.27 2.85
CA THR A 18 2.19 -18.92 3.20
C THR A 18 1.59 -18.22 1.98
N GLY A 19 2.27 -18.27 0.82
CA GLY A 19 1.78 -17.67 -0.42
C GLY A 19 0.44 -18.23 -0.89
N HIS A 20 0.29 -19.56 -0.91
CA HIS A 20 -0.98 -20.20 -1.28
C HIS A 20 -2.09 -19.91 -0.28
N TRP A 21 -1.79 -19.96 1.03
CA TRP A 21 -2.75 -19.62 2.07
C TRP A 21 -3.21 -18.17 1.94
N ALA A 22 -2.29 -17.24 1.71
CA ALA A 22 -2.62 -15.84 1.51
C ALA A 22 -3.50 -15.63 0.27
N ILE A 23 -3.20 -16.27 -0.87
CA ILE A 23 -4.02 -16.18 -2.09
C ILE A 23 -5.46 -16.60 -1.80
N ILE A 24 -5.65 -17.75 -1.15
CA ILE A 24 -7.00 -18.27 -0.86
C ILE A 24 -7.71 -17.36 0.14
N SER A 25 -7.06 -16.99 1.25
CA SER A 25 -7.69 -16.21 2.32
C SER A 25 -8.06 -14.80 1.86
N PHE A 26 -7.18 -14.12 1.13
CA PHE A 26 -7.45 -12.78 0.60
C PHE A 26 -8.54 -12.79 -0.49
N PHE A 27 -8.56 -13.81 -1.34
CA PHE A 27 -9.64 -13.97 -2.33
C PHE A 27 -10.99 -14.20 -1.65
N VAL A 28 -11.05 -15.09 -0.66
CA VAL A 28 -12.28 -15.33 0.12
C VAL A 28 -12.70 -14.05 0.86
N ALA A 29 -11.75 -13.35 1.49
CA ALA A 29 -12.03 -12.08 2.16
C ALA A 29 -12.59 -11.04 1.17
N LEU A 30 -12.03 -10.93 -0.04
CA LEU A 30 -12.53 -10.02 -1.08
C LEU A 30 -13.97 -10.38 -1.47
N CYS A 31 -14.27 -11.65 -1.69
CA CYS A 31 -15.63 -12.11 -2.02
C CYS A 31 -16.63 -11.75 -0.90
N ILE A 32 -16.26 -12.00 0.36
CA ILE A 32 -17.11 -11.68 1.52
C ILE A 32 -17.33 -10.17 1.61
N VAL A 33 -16.28 -9.36 1.51
CA VAL A 33 -16.35 -7.90 1.61
C VAL A 33 -17.21 -7.32 0.47
N LEU A 34 -17.03 -7.79 -0.76
CA LEU A 34 -17.86 -7.35 -1.89
C LEU A 34 -19.32 -7.75 -1.72
N TRP A 35 -19.58 -8.95 -1.18
CA TRP A 35 -20.94 -9.39 -0.87
C TRP A 35 -21.60 -8.55 0.22
N LEU A 36 -20.87 -8.21 1.28
CA LEU A 36 -21.37 -7.32 2.35
C LEU A 36 -21.64 -5.91 1.83
N LEU A 37 -20.79 -5.40 0.92
CA LEU A 37 -20.91 -4.07 0.35
C LEU A 37 -21.85 -3.98 -0.89
N ARG A 38 -22.49 -5.08 -1.27
CA ARG A 38 -23.31 -5.12 -2.51
C ARG A 38 -24.38 -4.04 -2.57
N THR A 39 -25.00 -3.72 -1.44
CA THR A 39 -26.01 -2.65 -1.35
C THR A 39 -25.38 -1.29 -1.56
N ASP A 40 -24.29 -1.00 -0.88
CA ASP A 40 -23.52 0.25 -1.03
C ASP A 40 -23.02 0.45 -2.46
N ILE A 41 -22.58 -0.64 -3.10
CA ILE A 41 -22.12 -0.62 -4.50
C ILE A 41 -23.28 -0.33 -5.44
N ARG A 42 -24.44 -0.94 -5.21
CA ARG A 42 -25.64 -0.72 -6.01
C ARG A 42 -26.15 0.71 -5.88
N ASP A 43 -26.24 1.22 -4.66
CA ASP A 43 -26.87 2.52 -4.38
C ASP A 43 -25.90 3.70 -4.48
N ARG A 44 -24.63 3.44 -4.84
CA ARG A 44 -23.57 4.44 -4.99
C ARG A 44 -23.89 5.59 -5.97
N HIS A 45 -24.78 5.37 -6.94
CA HIS A 45 -25.18 6.37 -7.93
C HIS A 45 -26.10 7.46 -7.37
N LEU A 46 -26.68 7.21 -6.19
CA LEU A 46 -27.58 8.15 -5.50
C LEU A 46 -26.83 9.29 -4.78
N ASP A 47 -25.50 9.16 -4.59
CA ASP A 47 -24.69 10.21 -3.96
C ASP A 47 -24.35 11.32 -4.98
N ALA A 48 -25.10 12.41 -4.91
CA ALA A 48 -24.97 13.58 -5.78
C ALA A 48 -23.63 14.34 -5.59
N MET A 49 -22.92 14.15 -4.47
CA MET A 49 -21.64 14.83 -4.19
C MET A 49 -20.41 14.11 -4.74
N ARG A 50 -20.60 13.00 -5.45
CA ARG A 50 -19.48 12.23 -6.04
C ARG A 50 -18.90 12.96 -7.25
N SER A 51 -17.58 12.93 -7.35
CA SER A 51 -16.87 13.46 -8.53
C SER A 51 -17.39 12.84 -9.83
N SER A 52 -17.43 13.62 -10.91
CA SER A 52 -17.73 13.11 -12.25
C SER A 52 -16.71 12.06 -12.70
N VAL A 53 -17.02 11.27 -13.73
CA VAL A 53 -16.10 10.24 -14.23
C VAL A 53 -14.77 10.84 -14.71
N PRO A 54 -14.74 11.92 -15.53
CA PRO A 54 -13.48 12.55 -15.93
C PRO A 54 -12.66 13.05 -14.73
N ALA A 55 -13.31 13.70 -13.75
CA ALA A 55 -12.64 14.15 -12.54
C ALA A 55 -12.11 12.97 -11.72
N THR A 56 -12.81 11.83 -11.68
CA THR A 56 -12.36 10.60 -11.00
C THR A 56 -11.06 10.10 -11.61
N ILE A 57 -10.97 10.03 -12.94
CA ILE A 57 -9.75 9.62 -13.65
C ILE A 57 -8.60 10.59 -13.33
N GLY A 58 -8.84 11.89 -13.43
CA GLY A 58 -7.83 12.89 -13.07
C GLY A 58 -7.34 12.76 -11.64
N TRP A 59 -8.24 12.52 -10.67
CA TRP A 59 -7.88 12.32 -9.28
C TRP A 59 -7.15 11.00 -9.01
N ILE A 60 -7.33 9.95 -9.81
CA ILE A 60 -6.52 8.72 -9.72
C ILE A 60 -5.05 9.04 -10.07
N PHE A 61 -4.81 9.76 -11.18
CA PHE A 61 -3.44 10.16 -11.55
C PHE A 61 -2.83 11.11 -10.53
N ILE A 62 -3.54 12.15 -10.12
CA ILE A 62 -3.08 13.07 -9.07
C ILE A 62 -2.79 12.30 -7.78
N GLY A 63 -3.66 11.39 -7.40
CA GLY A 63 -3.54 10.58 -6.20
C GLY A 63 -2.32 9.67 -6.22
N PHE A 64 -2.03 9.05 -7.34
CA PHE A 64 -0.82 8.24 -7.53
C PHE A 64 0.45 9.08 -7.28
N PHE A 65 0.58 10.23 -7.95
CA PHE A 65 1.76 11.10 -7.78
C PHE A 65 1.82 11.71 -6.38
N LEU A 66 0.69 12.10 -5.81
CA LEU A 66 0.64 12.67 -4.47
C LEU A 66 1.06 11.64 -3.41
N ALA A 67 0.59 10.40 -3.52
CA ALA A 67 0.98 9.33 -2.61
C ALA A 67 2.47 8.98 -2.78
N PHE A 68 2.94 8.90 -4.02
CA PHE A 68 4.36 8.65 -4.31
C PHE A 68 5.27 9.76 -3.77
N PHE A 69 4.89 11.02 -3.99
CA PHE A 69 5.61 12.18 -3.45
C PHE A 69 5.61 12.20 -1.92
N SER A 70 4.47 11.91 -1.28
CA SER A 70 4.38 11.85 0.18
C SER A 70 5.26 10.75 0.77
N GLN A 71 5.37 9.61 0.09
CA GLN A 71 6.26 8.52 0.46
C GLN A 71 7.75 8.95 0.39
N ILE A 72 8.13 9.65 -0.68
CA ILE A 72 9.50 10.17 -0.83
C ILE A 72 9.81 11.16 0.30
N VAL A 73 8.94 12.13 0.54
CA VAL A 73 9.14 13.15 1.59
C VAL A 73 9.21 12.50 2.98
N ALA A 74 8.32 11.58 3.29
CA ALA A 74 8.34 10.85 4.56
C ALA A 74 9.61 10.02 4.73
N GLY A 75 10.06 9.31 3.68
CA GLY A 75 11.30 8.55 3.68
C GLY A 75 12.54 9.45 3.84
N MET A 76 12.55 10.64 3.23
CA MET A 76 13.60 11.63 3.45
C MET A 76 13.64 12.10 4.91
N ILE A 77 12.51 12.34 5.53
CA ILE A 77 12.40 12.71 6.96
C ILE A 77 12.93 11.58 7.83
N GLU A 78 12.49 10.34 7.60
CA GLU A 78 12.98 9.15 8.33
C GLU A 78 14.50 9.02 8.21
N MET A 79 15.05 9.20 7.02
CA MET A 79 16.49 9.05 6.81
C MET A 79 17.31 10.21 7.41
N GLN A 80 16.92 11.46 7.16
CA GLN A 80 17.73 12.61 7.55
C GLN A 80 17.59 13.02 9.02
N LEU A 81 16.36 12.87 9.59
CA LEU A 81 16.10 13.27 10.96
C LEU A 81 16.15 12.12 11.95
N LEU A 82 15.78 10.90 11.51
CA LEU A 82 15.71 9.73 12.38
C LEU A 82 16.84 8.73 12.14
N GLY A 83 17.68 8.94 11.11
CA GLY A 83 18.80 8.04 10.77
C GLY A 83 18.35 6.65 10.28
N ILE A 84 17.10 6.52 9.83
CA ILE A 84 16.51 5.25 9.37
C ILE A 84 16.99 4.99 7.94
N LYS A 85 17.54 3.80 7.69
CA LYS A 85 17.96 3.39 6.34
C LYS A 85 16.74 3.13 5.46
N GLN A 86 16.90 3.36 4.15
CA GLN A 86 15.86 3.04 3.18
C GLN A 86 15.73 1.52 2.99
N GLY A 87 14.51 1.10 2.66
CA GLY A 87 14.18 -0.30 2.41
C GLY A 87 13.22 -0.86 3.46
N SER A 88 12.06 -1.34 3.02
CA SER A 88 11.04 -1.93 3.89
C SER A 88 11.27 -3.43 4.03
N GLU A 89 11.47 -3.91 5.26
CA GLU A 89 11.53 -5.34 5.56
C GLU A 89 10.22 -6.05 5.19
N ASN A 90 9.09 -5.38 5.36
CA ASN A 90 7.80 -5.91 4.94
C ASN A 90 7.78 -6.17 3.43
N THR A 91 8.20 -5.20 2.62
CA THR A 91 8.27 -5.36 1.15
C THR A 91 9.20 -6.50 0.75
N MET A 92 10.39 -6.61 1.38
CA MET A 92 11.33 -7.69 1.09
C MET A 92 10.74 -9.06 1.37
N LYS A 93 10.12 -9.26 2.54
CA LYS A 93 9.45 -10.52 2.90
C LYS A 93 8.33 -10.91 1.94
N LEU A 94 7.51 -9.92 1.52
CA LEU A 94 6.44 -10.16 0.53
C LEU A 94 7.01 -10.57 -0.83
N MET A 95 8.13 -9.98 -1.25
CA MET A 95 8.76 -10.33 -2.53
C MET A 95 9.44 -11.71 -2.49
N GLU A 96 10.00 -12.12 -1.36
CA GLU A 96 10.53 -13.49 -1.18
C GLU A 96 9.42 -14.53 -1.36
N ILE A 97 8.24 -14.32 -0.76
CA ILE A 97 7.07 -15.18 -0.98
C ILE A 97 6.64 -15.16 -2.44
N ALA A 98 6.64 -13.98 -3.09
CA ALA A 98 6.25 -13.84 -4.49
C ALA A 98 7.21 -14.58 -5.45
N ARG A 99 8.50 -14.68 -5.13
CA ARG A 99 9.47 -15.45 -5.92
C ARG A 99 9.19 -16.95 -5.91
N THR A 100 8.73 -17.48 -4.78
CA THR A 100 8.35 -18.90 -4.66
C THR A 100 6.92 -19.16 -5.12
N THR A 101 6.05 -18.16 -5.06
CA THR A 101 4.63 -18.22 -5.42
C THR A 101 4.23 -16.99 -6.23
N PRO A 102 4.50 -16.94 -7.56
CA PRO A 102 4.31 -15.73 -8.39
C PRO A 102 2.89 -15.16 -8.38
N TRP A 103 1.86 -16.01 -8.26
CA TRP A 103 0.46 -15.56 -8.17
C TRP A 103 0.16 -14.73 -6.91
N PHE A 104 1.02 -14.79 -5.89
CA PHE A 104 0.94 -13.95 -4.70
C PHE A 104 1.10 -12.45 -5.01
N LEU A 105 1.75 -12.11 -6.14
CA LEU A 105 1.84 -10.73 -6.62
C LEU A 105 0.47 -10.08 -6.84
N ILE A 106 -0.54 -10.86 -7.27
CA ILE A 106 -1.91 -10.36 -7.43
C ILE A 106 -2.48 -9.94 -6.06
N VAL A 107 -2.13 -10.70 -5.02
CA VAL A 107 -2.56 -10.35 -3.65
C VAL A 107 -1.91 -9.04 -3.21
N VAL A 108 -0.60 -8.92 -3.32
CA VAL A 108 0.15 -7.76 -2.84
C VAL A 108 -0.17 -6.50 -3.65
N SER A 109 -0.32 -6.64 -4.98
CA SER A 109 -0.50 -5.49 -5.87
C SER A 109 -1.94 -5.04 -6.02
N ILE A 110 -2.92 -5.94 -5.91
CA ILE A 110 -4.31 -5.65 -6.27
C ILE A 110 -5.27 -5.95 -5.13
N ILE A 111 -5.33 -7.20 -4.65
CA ILE A 111 -6.37 -7.63 -3.70
C ILE A 111 -6.15 -6.99 -2.33
N GLY A 112 -4.91 -6.97 -1.84
CA GLY A 112 -4.53 -6.32 -0.58
C GLY A 112 -4.93 -4.84 -0.58
N PRO A 113 -4.42 -4.01 -1.49
CA PRO A 113 -4.81 -2.61 -1.61
C PRO A 113 -6.32 -2.36 -1.68
N ILE A 114 -7.07 -3.20 -2.41
CA ILE A 114 -8.55 -3.09 -2.45
C ILE A 114 -9.15 -3.28 -1.05
N LEU A 115 -8.76 -4.36 -0.37
CA LEU A 115 -9.27 -4.68 0.96
C LEU A 115 -8.85 -3.62 2.00
N GLU A 116 -7.60 -3.17 1.94
CA GLU A 116 -7.06 -2.14 2.82
C GLU A 116 -7.82 -0.83 2.66
N GLU A 117 -8.03 -0.34 1.44
CA GLU A 117 -8.78 0.90 1.24
C GLU A 117 -10.25 0.77 1.67
N ILE A 118 -10.88 -0.38 1.48
CA ILE A 118 -12.23 -0.60 1.99
C ILE A 118 -12.25 -0.56 3.52
N VAL A 119 -11.34 -1.25 4.18
CA VAL A 119 -11.28 -1.32 5.65
C VAL A 119 -10.89 0.04 6.24
N PHE A 120 -9.79 0.64 5.76
CA PHE A 120 -9.23 1.82 6.40
C PHE A 120 -9.90 3.12 5.96
N ARG A 121 -10.34 3.27 4.70
CA ARG A 121 -10.95 4.52 4.22
C ARG A 121 -12.47 4.48 4.29
N LYS A 122 -13.10 3.41 3.80
CA LYS A 122 -14.56 3.36 3.81
C LYS A 122 -15.11 3.06 5.20
N ILE A 123 -14.55 2.08 5.92
CA ILE A 123 -15.12 1.63 7.21
C ILE A 123 -14.51 2.44 8.36
N LEU A 124 -13.23 2.31 8.64
CA LEU A 124 -12.59 2.92 9.82
C LEU A 124 -12.62 4.44 9.76
N PHE A 125 -11.98 5.03 8.74
CA PHE A 125 -11.98 6.47 8.56
C PHE A 125 -13.40 7.01 8.41
N GLY A 126 -14.25 6.38 7.58
CA GLY A 126 -15.63 6.82 7.38
C GLY A 126 -16.46 6.82 8.67
N THR A 127 -16.24 5.89 9.58
CA THR A 127 -16.91 5.84 10.89
C THR A 127 -16.37 6.92 11.83
N LEU A 128 -15.04 7.12 11.86
CA LEU A 128 -14.42 8.16 12.67
C LEU A 128 -14.81 9.57 12.18
N TYR A 129 -14.86 9.77 10.86
CA TYR A 129 -15.18 11.05 10.24
C TYR A 129 -16.62 11.50 10.47
N LYS A 130 -17.51 10.59 10.84
CA LYS A 130 -18.87 10.93 11.30
C LYS A 130 -18.91 11.53 12.73
N LYS A 131 -17.86 11.26 13.54
CA LYS A 131 -17.79 11.67 14.95
C LYS A 131 -16.76 12.77 15.21
N PHE A 132 -15.71 12.81 14.38
CA PHE A 132 -14.57 13.70 14.53
C PHE A 132 -14.36 14.54 13.26
N ASN A 133 -13.51 15.56 13.35
CA ASN A 133 -13.07 16.30 12.17
C ASN A 133 -12.15 15.44 11.28
N PHE A 134 -11.88 15.95 10.07
CA PHE A 134 -11.04 15.26 9.09
C PHE A 134 -9.67 14.86 9.64
N PHE A 135 -8.99 15.78 10.33
CA PHE A 135 -7.62 15.55 10.79
C PHE A 135 -7.53 14.41 11.81
N ILE A 136 -8.39 14.42 12.81
CA ILE A 136 -8.43 13.36 13.85
C ILE A 136 -8.75 12.02 13.20
N ALA A 137 -9.78 11.95 12.36
CA ALA A 137 -10.18 10.72 11.71
C ALA A 137 -9.08 10.19 10.78
N ALA A 138 -8.44 11.07 10.00
CA ALA A 138 -7.37 10.71 9.07
C ALA A 138 -6.12 10.23 9.81
N ILE A 139 -5.67 10.92 10.86
CA ILE A 139 -4.50 10.52 11.65
C ILE A 139 -4.73 9.16 12.28
N ILE A 140 -5.85 8.95 12.98
CA ILE A 140 -6.12 7.67 13.65
C ILE A 140 -6.17 6.52 12.63
N SER A 141 -6.93 6.69 11.53
CA SER A 141 -7.04 5.62 10.53
C SER A 141 -5.73 5.33 9.81
N SER A 142 -4.88 6.35 9.61
CA SER A 142 -3.59 6.20 8.96
C SER A 142 -2.54 5.57 9.89
N LEU A 143 -2.57 5.87 11.18
CA LEU A 143 -1.71 5.20 12.15
C LEU A 143 -2.06 3.71 12.32
N VAL A 144 -3.37 3.38 12.36
CA VAL A 144 -3.80 1.98 12.39
C VAL A 144 -3.42 1.26 11.10
N PHE A 145 -3.58 1.92 9.95
CA PHE A 145 -3.13 1.41 8.66
C PHE A 145 -1.61 1.15 8.65
N ALA A 146 -0.81 2.08 9.16
CA ALA A 146 0.64 1.90 9.26
C ALA A 146 1.03 0.75 10.20
N ALA A 147 0.36 0.63 11.34
CA ALA A 147 0.66 -0.39 12.35
C ALA A 147 0.45 -1.82 11.86
N ILE A 148 -0.54 -2.09 10.99
CA ILE A 148 -0.80 -3.44 10.47
C ILE A 148 0.27 -3.94 9.48
N HIS A 149 1.15 -3.07 9.00
CA HIS A 149 2.28 -3.47 8.18
C HIS A 149 3.44 -4.09 8.97
N PHE A 150 3.39 -4.00 10.31
CA PHE A 150 4.43 -4.52 11.22
C PHE A 150 5.86 -4.04 10.89
N ASP A 151 5.97 -2.94 10.16
CA ASP A 151 7.20 -2.25 9.83
C ASP A 151 7.23 -0.90 10.56
N PHE A 152 7.46 -0.98 11.88
CA PHE A 152 7.40 0.20 12.76
C PHE A 152 8.53 1.20 12.48
N THR A 153 9.58 0.76 11.81
CA THR A 153 10.69 1.61 11.38
C THR A 153 10.21 2.63 10.34
N HIS A 154 9.34 2.22 9.41
CA HIS A 154 8.79 3.06 8.35
C HIS A 154 7.36 3.54 8.62
N LEU A 155 7.00 3.70 9.91
CA LEU A 155 5.67 4.11 10.33
C LEU A 155 5.23 5.44 9.72
N LEU A 156 6.17 6.39 9.57
CA LEU A 156 5.89 7.71 9.00
C LEU A 156 5.51 7.60 7.52
N VAL A 157 6.23 6.79 6.76
CA VAL A 157 5.95 6.54 5.33
C VAL A 157 4.55 5.98 5.14
N TYR A 158 4.18 4.90 5.86
CA TYR A 158 2.84 4.33 5.77
C TYR A 158 1.75 5.30 6.25
N THR A 159 2.02 6.06 7.32
CA THR A 159 1.07 7.07 7.82
C THR A 159 0.84 8.17 6.79
N ALA A 160 1.89 8.69 6.15
CA ALA A 160 1.79 9.72 5.13
C ALA A 160 0.96 9.25 3.92
N MET A 161 1.19 8.05 3.43
CA MET A 161 0.35 7.44 2.39
C MET A 161 -1.11 7.32 2.85
N GLY A 162 -1.30 6.88 4.09
CA GLY A 162 -2.62 6.77 4.71
C GLY A 162 -3.40 8.08 4.70
N LEU A 163 -2.75 9.19 5.03
CA LEU A 163 -3.34 10.54 5.02
C LEU A 163 -3.73 10.97 3.60
N VAL A 164 -2.88 10.70 2.61
CA VAL A 164 -3.19 10.99 1.20
C VAL A 164 -4.43 10.23 0.74
N PHE A 165 -4.52 8.94 1.02
CA PHE A 165 -5.68 8.14 0.62
C PHE A 165 -6.98 8.58 1.34
N ALA A 166 -6.90 8.98 2.62
CA ALA A 166 -8.04 9.57 3.32
C ALA A 166 -8.48 10.90 2.67
N PHE A 167 -7.54 11.76 2.29
CA PHE A 167 -7.81 13.00 1.57
C PHE A 167 -8.49 12.72 0.21
N LEU A 168 -7.97 11.81 -0.60
CA LEU A 168 -8.54 11.43 -1.89
C LEU A 168 -9.98 10.92 -1.75
N TYR A 169 -10.23 10.10 -0.73
CA TYR A 169 -11.57 9.59 -0.46
C TYR A 169 -12.56 10.70 -0.13
N VAL A 170 -12.20 11.64 0.76
CA VAL A 170 -13.07 12.78 1.12
C VAL A 170 -13.27 13.72 -0.06
N LYS A 171 -12.19 14.02 -0.80
CA LYS A 171 -12.21 14.94 -1.93
C LYS A 171 -13.11 14.47 -3.07
N THR A 172 -13.11 13.18 -3.33
CA THR A 172 -13.80 12.61 -4.52
C THR A 172 -15.12 11.95 -4.17
N LYS A 173 -15.35 11.59 -2.91
CA LYS A 173 -16.46 10.74 -2.46
C LYS A 173 -16.53 9.41 -3.22
N ARG A 174 -15.38 8.95 -3.74
CA ARG A 174 -15.26 7.71 -4.51
C ARG A 174 -14.13 6.86 -3.95
N ILE A 175 -14.48 5.72 -3.37
CA ILE A 175 -13.48 4.77 -2.85
C ILE A 175 -12.57 4.21 -3.96
N ILE A 176 -13.05 4.19 -5.20
CA ILE A 176 -12.24 3.72 -6.34
C ILE A 176 -11.00 4.57 -6.58
N VAL A 177 -11.00 5.86 -6.17
CA VAL A 177 -9.85 6.75 -6.38
C VAL A 177 -8.65 6.34 -5.52
N PRO A 178 -8.75 6.26 -4.18
CA PRO A 178 -7.63 5.76 -3.39
C PRO A 178 -7.30 4.30 -3.70
N ILE A 179 -8.27 3.42 -4.00
CA ILE A 179 -8.00 2.04 -4.44
C ILE A 179 -7.10 2.04 -5.67
N ALA A 180 -7.48 2.75 -6.74
CA ALA A 180 -6.74 2.73 -8.00
C ALA A 180 -5.34 3.36 -7.86
N ALA A 181 -5.20 4.43 -7.08
CA ALA A 181 -3.91 5.04 -6.78
C ALA A 181 -3.00 4.08 -6.00
N HIS A 182 -3.53 3.40 -4.99
CA HIS A 182 -2.81 2.44 -4.17
C HIS A 182 -2.39 1.20 -4.99
N VAL A 183 -3.32 0.61 -5.73
CA VAL A 183 -3.05 -0.51 -6.66
C VAL A 183 -1.94 -0.13 -7.65
N ALA A 184 -1.99 1.07 -8.24
CA ALA A 184 -0.98 1.52 -9.18
C ALA A 184 0.41 1.62 -8.52
N MET A 185 0.49 2.14 -7.29
CA MET A 185 1.76 2.22 -6.53
C MET A 185 2.32 0.83 -6.23
N ASN A 186 1.53 -0.06 -5.66
CA ASN A 186 1.98 -1.39 -5.31
C ASN A 186 2.35 -2.22 -6.55
N THR A 187 1.61 -2.05 -7.65
CA THR A 187 1.95 -2.69 -8.94
C THR A 187 3.28 -2.18 -9.48
N LEU A 188 3.55 -0.88 -9.42
CA LEU A 188 4.82 -0.30 -9.86
C LEU A 188 5.99 -0.85 -9.05
N VAL A 189 5.85 -0.91 -7.71
CA VAL A 189 6.87 -1.49 -6.82
C VAL A 189 7.08 -2.97 -7.15
N ALA A 190 6.01 -3.75 -7.29
CA ALA A 190 6.09 -5.18 -7.61
C ALA A 190 6.77 -5.43 -8.96
N ILE A 191 6.45 -4.64 -9.99
CA ILE A 191 7.11 -4.70 -11.29
C ILE A 191 8.61 -4.39 -11.16
N GLY A 192 8.97 -3.31 -10.46
CA GLY A 192 10.36 -2.96 -10.20
C GLY A 192 11.12 -4.11 -9.54
N GLN A 193 10.55 -4.72 -8.52
CA GLN A 193 11.16 -5.83 -7.78
C GLN A 193 11.30 -7.13 -8.61
N ILE A 194 10.45 -7.36 -9.61
CA ILE A 194 10.55 -8.52 -10.50
C ILE A 194 11.67 -8.35 -11.54
N PHE A 195 11.75 -7.14 -12.13
CA PHE A 195 12.67 -6.90 -13.24
C PHE A 195 14.06 -6.46 -12.79
N MET A 196 14.25 -6.12 -11.51
CA MET A 196 15.53 -5.73 -10.97
C MET A 196 16.12 -6.83 -10.08
N SER A 197 17.43 -7.09 -10.22
CA SER A 197 18.12 -7.97 -9.28
C SER A 197 18.25 -7.30 -7.91
N ASN A 198 18.46 -8.09 -6.85
CA ASN A 198 18.70 -7.54 -5.51
C ASN A 198 19.90 -6.60 -5.48
N GLU A 199 20.93 -6.88 -6.28
CA GLU A 199 22.13 -6.05 -6.41
C GLU A 199 21.79 -4.69 -7.02
N GLN A 200 21.01 -4.67 -8.12
CA GLN A 200 20.55 -3.43 -8.75
C GLN A 200 19.67 -2.59 -7.82
N ILE A 201 18.79 -3.24 -7.04
CA ILE A 201 17.95 -2.55 -6.05
C ILE A 201 18.83 -1.94 -4.96
N GLN A 202 19.82 -2.67 -4.44
CA GLN A 202 20.74 -2.16 -3.43
C GLN A 202 21.65 -1.04 -3.96
N GLU A 203 22.06 -1.11 -5.21
CA GLU A 203 22.81 -0.02 -5.85
C GLU A 203 21.97 1.24 -5.99
N MET A 204 20.71 1.12 -6.45
CA MET A 204 19.79 2.27 -6.54
C MET A 204 19.53 2.90 -5.17
N ILE A 205 19.36 2.09 -4.11
CA ILE A 205 19.19 2.60 -2.74
C ILE A 205 20.43 3.39 -2.33
N LYS A 206 21.63 2.84 -2.54
CA LYS A 206 22.91 3.54 -2.23
C LYS A 206 23.09 4.83 -3.02
N GLU A 207 22.70 4.85 -4.29
CA GLU A 207 22.77 6.07 -5.11
C GLU A 207 21.77 7.12 -4.64
N ALA A 208 20.53 6.71 -4.29
CA ALA A 208 19.53 7.59 -3.71
C ALA A 208 20.01 8.18 -2.37
N GLU A 209 20.61 7.39 -1.49
CA GLU A 209 21.20 7.82 -0.23
C GLU A 209 22.32 8.85 -0.46
N LYS A 210 23.21 8.62 -1.45
CA LYS A 210 24.27 9.56 -1.81
C LYS A 210 23.72 10.89 -2.34
N MET A 211 22.72 10.84 -3.24
CA MET A 211 22.08 12.06 -3.75
C MET A 211 21.37 12.83 -2.65
N GLN A 212 20.70 12.17 -1.74
CA GLN A 212 20.02 12.79 -0.60
C GLN A 212 21.05 13.39 0.39
N GLY A 213 22.17 12.72 0.66
CA GLY A 213 23.28 13.27 1.44
C GLY A 213 23.89 14.52 0.81
N PHE A 214 23.97 14.57 -0.53
CA PHE A 214 24.42 15.75 -1.27
C PHE A 214 23.44 16.91 -1.16
N ILE A 215 22.13 16.65 -1.29
CA ILE A 215 21.07 17.67 -1.13
C ILE A 215 21.03 18.17 0.32
N GLY A 216 21.12 17.27 1.31
CA GLY A 216 21.17 17.65 2.74
C GLY A 216 22.36 18.53 3.09
N GLY A 217 23.54 18.30 2.50
CA GLY A 217 24.71 19.13 2.67
C GLY A 217 24.62 20.53 2.04
N PHE A 218 23.63 20.79 1.17
CA PHE A 218 23.37 22.11 0.59
C PHE A 218 22.50 23.01 1.49
N PHE A 219 21.84 22.44 2.49
CA PHE A 219 20.93 23.15 3.40
C PHE A 219 21.49 23.29 4.83
N VAL A 220 22.74 22.89 5.06
CA VAL A 220 23.52 23.14 6.29
C VAL A 220 24.65 24.06 5.98
#